data_1c767907b7d01e12440476f59404ccbb
#
_entry.id   1c767907b7d01e12440476f59404ccbb
#
_cell.length_a   1.000
_cell.length_b   1.000
_cell.length_c   1.000
_cell.angle_alpha   90.00
_cell.angle_beta   90.00
_cell.angle_gamma   90.00
#
_symmetry.space_group_name_H-M   'P 1'
#
loop_
_entity.id
_entity.type
_entity.pdbx_description
1 polymer ?
#
loop_
_entity_poly.entity_id
_entity_poly.type
_entity_poly.pdbx_seq_one_letter_code
_entity_poly.pdbx_strand_id
1 'polypeptide(L)'
;MNIEFDNIKTASAIPGAAAMIETFRAIGYSLETAVADIVDNSISASAKNVWINRIWKGGDSIITIRDDGHGMSGDEIIQAMRPGAQNPLIERSATDLGRFGLGLKTASFSQCRTLTVMSKIQGQSPEFWTWSLDHVAQCDRWELIHWLPEGFEHELDDLASGTIVIWTNPDRIIPATTKAENDNAKRKFSEAFDRVKKHLSMTFHRFLEAKSVAIHWGGHEIDPWNPFCPKESKVQIMPSEQIGEQVTVKGYILPHKNNFSSETAYRQAEGIFGFSAHQGFYVYRGDRLLLAGDWLGLFRKEEAYKLVRIQINLPNSVDSDWQIDIRKAKAAPPSDADSSLNPMPDRPATKDPRFTDTADVSSGSGPGRNFKVFGWKRKRTTNGLSLSIGNMRLSVIFESLPKRTQTRLLTCC
;
A
#
# COMPACT_ATOMS: atom_id res chain seq x y z
N MET A 1 -23.29 -22.29 -21.42
CA MET A 1 -23.50 -22.07 -22.86
C MET A 1 -22.12 -21.96 -23.48
N ASN A 2 -21.68 -22.94 -24.24
CA ASN A 2 -20.40 -22.88 -24.98
C ASN A 2 -20.68 -22.23 -26.33
N ILE A 3 -19.94 -21.15 -26.63
CA ILE A 3 -20.01 -20.47 -27.92
C ILE A 3 -19.05 -21.19 -28.86
N GLU A 4 -19.54 -21.70 -29.97
CA GLU A 4 -18.70 -22.23 -31.07
C GLU A 4 -18.24 -21.02 -31.90
N PHE A 5 -16.94 -20.80 -31.98
CA PHE A 5 -16.36 -19.63 -32.64
C PHE A 5 -16.17 -19.81 -34.17
N ASP A 6 -16.34 -21.00 -34.68
CA ASP A 6 -16.25 -21.29 -36.13
C ASP A 6 -17.39 -20.60 -36.88
N ASN A 7 -17.04 -19.78 -37.88
CA ASN A 7 -17.95 -18.98 -38.71
C ASN A 7 -18.63 -17.76 -38.05
N ILE A 8 -18.16 -17.31 -36.86
CA ILE A 8 -18.65 -16.06 -36.28
C ILE A 8 -17.93 -14.87 -36.94
N LYS A 9 -18.68 -13.88 -37.41
CA LYS A 9 -18.12 -12.63 -37.95
C LYS A 9 -17.51 -11.82 -36.79
N THR A 10 -16.23 -11.47 -36.92
CA THR A 10 -15.49 -10.68 -35.95
C THR A 10 -15.18 -9.30 -36.51
N ALA A 11 -14.98 -8.32 -35.62
CA ALA A 11 -14.51 -6.98 -35.96
C ALA A 11 -13.38 -6.58 -34.98
N SER A 12 -12.39 -5.83 -35.47
CA SER A 12 -11.33 -5.29 -34.62
C SER A 12 -11.89 -4.13 -33.79
N ALA A 13 -11.66 -4.17 -32.46
CA ALA A 13 -12.07 -3.16 -31.50
C ALA A 13 -10.85 -2.63 -30.70
N ILE A 14 -9.79 -2.25 -31.41
CA ILE A 14 -8.58 -1.71 -30.80
C ILE A 14 -8.93 -0.35 -30.20
N PRO A 15 -8.70 -0.11 -28.89
CA PRO A 15 -8.97 1.19 -28.28
C PRO A 15 -8.01 2.26 -28.80
N GLY A 16 -8.50 3.49 -29.01
CA GLY A 16 -7.67 4.65 -29.32
C GLY A 16 -6.68 4.93 -28.20
N ALA A 17 -5.43 5.20 -28.55
CA ALA A 17 -4.34 5.34 -27.59
C ALA A 17 -4.56 6.55 -26.67
N ALA A 18 -4.94 7.69 -27.22
CA ALA A 18 -5.18 8.93 -26.48
C ALA A 18 -6.30 8.77 -25.44
N ALA A 19 -7.45 8.19 -25.84
CA ALA A 19 -8.59 7.97 -24.93
C ALA A 19 -8.26 6.98 -23.83
N MET A 20 -7.53 5.90 -24.14
CA MET A 20 -7.18 4.87 -23.16
C MET A 20 -6.16 5.38 -22.14
N ILE A 21 -5.19 6.20 -22.55
CA ILE A 21 -4.22 6.80 -21.63
C ILE A 21 -4.94 7.75 -20.65
N GLU A 22 -5.88 8.59 -21.09
CA GLU A 22 -6.64 9.43 -20.18
C GLU A 22 -7.51 8.60 -19.22
N THR A 23 -8.00 7.44 -19.65
CA THR A 23 -8.67 6.47 -18.76
C THR A 23 -7.71 5.94 -17.68
N PHE A 24 -6.46 5.59 -18.04
CA PHE A 24 -5.45 5.19 -17.06
C PHE A 24 -5.13 6.30 -16.06
N ARG A 25 -5.07 7.56 -16.52
CA ARG A 25 -4.89 8.72 -15.63
C ARG A 25 -6.04 8.88 -14.62
N ALA A 26 -7.24 8.49 -15.00
CA ALA A 26 -8.45 8.59 -14.17
C ALA A 26 -8.56 7.49 -13.10
N ILE A 27 -7.71 6.47 -13.09
CA ILE A 27 -7.72 5.39 -12.07
C ILE A 27 -7.54 5.93 -10.66
N GLY A 28 -6.91 7.11 -10.49
CA GLY A 28 -6.93 7.85 -9.23
C GLY A 28 -5.91 7.35 -8.20
N TYR A 29 -4.66 7.14 -8.61
CA TYR A 29 -3.55 6.96 -7.69
C TYR A 29 -3.30 8.25 -6.88
N SER A 30 -3.06 8.11 -5.58
CA SER A 30 -2.41 9.18 -4.82
C SER A 30 -0.91 9.23 -5.13
N LEU A 31 -0.26 10.35 -4.86
CA LEU A 31 1.19 10.47 -5.05
C LEU A 31 1.94 9.42 -4.21
N GLU A 32 1.49 9.19 -2.98
CA GLU A 32 2.09 8.24 -2.06
C GLU A 32 2.04 6.80 -2.59
N THR A 33 0.89 6.38 -3.11
CA THR A 33 0.72 5.02 -3.67
C THR A 33 1.43 4.87 -5.00
N ALA A 34 1.47 5.93 -5.82
CA ALA A 34 2.17 5.91 -7.10
C ALA A 34 3.69 5.71 -6.91
N VAL A 35 4.31 6.46 -5.98
CA VAL A 35 5.74 6.30 -5.67
C VAL A 35 6.00 4.92 -5.05
N ALA A 36 5.11 4.43 -4.18
CA ALA A 36 5.26 3.10 -3.59
C ALA A 36 5.23 1.97 -4.64
N ASP A 37 4.41 2.08 -5.69
CA ASP A 37 4.37 1.09 -6.77
C ASP A 37 5.67 1.09 -7.62
N ILE A 38 6.34 2.24 -7.76
CA ILE A 38 7.66 2.29 -8.41
C ILE A 38 8.70 1.62 -7.50
N VAL A 39 8.68 1.88 -6.19
CA VAL A 39 9.57 1.22 -5.21
C VAL A 39 9.32 -0.30 -5.18
N ASP A 40 8.08 -0.78 -5.31
CA ASP A 40 7.77 -2.21 -5.45
C ASP A 40 8.51 -2.84 -6.65
N ASN A 41 8.61 -2.11 -7.79
CA ASN A 41 9.36 -2.58 -8.97
C ASN A 41 10.86 -2.65 -8.68
N SER A 42 11.42 -1.66 -7.99
CA SER A 42 12.82 -1.67 -7.57
C SER A 42 13.15 -2.87 -6.66
N ILE A 43 12.28 -3.16 -5.68
CA ILE A 43 12.43 -4.34 -4.81
C ILE A 43 12.33 -5.64 -5.63
N SER A 44 11.40 -5.72 -6.58
CA SER A 44 11.26 -6.88 -7.48
C SER A 44 12.48 -7.06 -8.39
N ALA A 45 13.16 -5.97 -8.75
CA ALA A 45 14.44 -5.98 -9.44
C ALA A 45 15.65 -6.29 -8.54
N SER A 46 15.40 -6.71 -7.28
CA SER A 46 16.44 -7.05 -6.29
C SER A 46 17.34 -5.89 -5.88
N ALA A 47 16.87 -4.65 -6.02
CA ALA A 47 17.58 -3.47 -5.58
C ALA A 47 17.89 -3.53 -4.08
N LYS A 48 19.07 -3.01 -3.72
CA LYS A 48 19.49 -2.81 -2.32
C LYS A 48 19.28 -1.36 -1.89
N ASN A 49 19.35 -0.45 -2.84
CA ASN A 49 19.19 0.96 -2.61
C ASN A 49 18.17 1.56 -3.61
N VAL A 50 17.28 2.39 -3.08
CA VAL A 50 16.32 3.18 -3.87
C VAL A 50 16.48 4.65 -3.48
N TRP A 51 16.80 5.52 -4.42
CA TRP A 51 16.95 6.96 -4.20
C TRP A 51 15.76 7.71 -4.78
N ILE A 52 15.10 8.51 -3.96
CA ILE A 52 13.97 9.34 -4.36
C ILE A 52 14.37 10.80 -4.23
N ASN A 53 14.40 11.49 -5.39
CA ASN A 53 14.75 12.88 -5.47
C ASN A 53 13.65 13.71 -6.13
N ARG A 54 13.65 15.00 -5.84
CA ARG A 54 12.75 15.98 -6.43
C ARG A 54 13.48 17.28 -6.70
N ILE A 55 13.25 17.84 -7.86
CA ILE A 55 13.80 19.11 -8.30
C ILE A 55 12.65 20.06 -8.50
N TRP A 56 12.58 21.11 -7.68
CA TRP A 56 11.55 22.13 -7.80
C TRP A 56 11.88 23.11 -8.93
N LYS A 57 10.99 23.19 -9.91
CA LYS A 57 11.05 24.14 -11.04
C LYS A 57 9.64 24.68 -11.38
N GLY A 58 8.75 24.84 -10.37
CA GLY A 58 7.35 25.17 -10.61
C GLY A 58 6.63 24.06 -11.38
N GLY A 59 5.93 24.40 -12.45
CA GLY A 59 5.26 23.42 -13.32
C GLY A 59 6.21 22.44 -14.01
N ASP A 60 7.48 22.82 -14.19
CA ASP A 60 8.54 22.01 -14.81
C ASP A 60 9.33 21.18 -13.78
N SER A 61 8.80 21.01 -12.58
CA SER A 61 9.42 20.18 -11.54
C SER A 61 9.63 18.75 -11.99
N ILE A 62 10.69 18.13 -11.48
CA ILE A 62 11.10 16.77 -11.85
C ILE A 62 11.12 15.90 -10.61
N ILE A 63 10.63 14.69 -10.73
CA ILE A 63 10.67 13.67 -9.69
C ILE A 63 11.40 12.45 -10.24
N THR A 64 12.34 11.90 -9.47
CA THR A 64 13.09 10.72 -9.87
C THR A 64 13.04 9.64 -8.80
N ILE A 65 12.91 8.40 -9.24
CA ILE A 65 13.06 7.21 -8.44
C ILE A 65 14.12 6.35 -9.14
N ARG A 66 15.29 6.21 -8.49
CA ARG A 66 16.45 5.50 -9.01
C ARG A 66 16.73 4.29 -8.12
N ASP A 67 17.17 3.19 -8.69
CA ASP A 67 17.55 1.98 -7.96
C ASP A 67 18.83 1.35 -8.53
N ASP A 68 19.44 0.47 -7.73
CA ASP A 68 20.61 -0.36 -8.07
C ASP A 68 20.21 -1.82 -8.38
N GLY A 69 19.00 -2.06 -8.88
CA GLY A 69 18.55 -3.39 -9.29
C GLY A 69 19.28 -3.94 -10.51
N HIS A 70 18.82 -5.10 -11.01
CA HIS A 70 19.49 -5.77 -12.14
C HIS A 70 19.46 -5.00 -13.47
N GLY A 71 18.60 -3.98 -13.60
CA GLY A 71 18.42 -3.22 -14.81
C GLY A 71 17.62 -3.95 -15.89
N MET A 72 17.47 -3.27 -17.05
CA MET A 72 16.73 -3.76 -18.21
C MET A 72 17.47 -3.36 -19.49
N SER A 73 17.41 -4.22 -20.52
CA SER A 73 17.77 -3.89 -21.90
C SER A 73 16.73 -2.97 -22.55
N GLY A 74 17.06 -2.36 -23.69
CA GLY A 74 16.12 -1.52 -24.43
C GLY A 74 14.80 -2.23 -24.77
N ASP A 75 14.87 -3.49 -25.19
CA ASP A 75 13.67 -4.30 -25.49
C ASP A 75 12.85 -4.61 -24.22
N GLU A 76 13.52 -4.89 -23.11
CA GLU A 76 12.84 -5.11 -21.82
C GLU A 76 12.17 -3.82 -21.31
N ILE A 77 12.79 -2.65 -21.49
CA ILE A 77 12.15 -1.35 -21.17
C ILE A 77 10.89 -1.17 -22.01
N ILE A 78 10.95 -1.41 -23.33
CA ILE A 78 9.77 -1.33 -24.21
C ILE A 78 8.66 -2.25 -23.73
N GLN A 79 8.98 -3.50 -23.39
CA GLN A 79 8.00 -4.45 -22.84
C GLN A 79 7.45 -4.01 -21.47
N ALA A 80 8.31 -3.55 -20.56
CA ALA A 80 7.90 -3.03 -19.28
C ALA A 80 6.99 -1.80 -19.40
N MET A 81 7.20 -0.96 -20.41
CA MET A 81 6.41 0.23 -20.68
C MET A 81 5.15 -0.04 -21.52
N ARG A 82 5.00 -1.20 -22.15
CA ARG A 82 3.80 -1.57 -22.93
C ARG A 82 2.60 -1.80 -21.99
N PRO A 83 1.45 -1.11 -22.18
CA PRO A 83 0.23 -1.40 -21.44
C PRO A 83 -0.27 -2.82 -21.70
N GLY A 84 -0.56 -3.58 -20.64
CA GLY A 84 -1.08 -4.94 -20.77
C GLY A 84 -0.06 -5.98 -21.27
N ALA A 85 1.23 -5.73 -21.16
CA ALA A 85 2.28 -6.65 -21.60
C ALA A 85 2.29 -7.99 -20.87
N GLN A 86 1.73 -8.05 -19.67
CA GLN A 86 1.67 -9.29 -18.86
C GLN A 86 0.24 -9.66 -18.56
N ASN A 87 -0.08 -10.96 -18.73
CA ASN A 87 -1.38 -11.50 -18.37
C ASN A 87 -1.45 -11.68 -16.83
N PRO A 88 -2.41 -11.05 -16.14
CA PRO A 88 -2.57 -11.18 -14.68
C PRO A 88 -2.89 -12.59 -14.18
N LEU A 89 -3.29 -13.51 -15.08
CA LEU A 89 -3.65 -14.90 -14.76
C LEU A 89 -2.46 -15.86 -14.75
N ILE A 90 -1.28 -15.44 -15.20
CA ILE A 90 -0.07 -16.28 -15.19
C ILE A 90 0.49 -16.33 -13.75
N GLU A 91 0.78 -17.55 -13.27
CA GLU A 91 1.46 -17.76 -11.99
C GLU A 91 2.83 -17.07 -11.97
N ARG A 92 3.13 -16.40 -10.87
CA ARG A 92 4.35 -15.62 -10.68
C ARG A 92 5.17 -16.11 -9.50
N SER A 93 6.44 -15.71 -9.46
CA SER A 93 7.30 -16.02 -8.33
C SER A 93 6.77 -15.38 -7.04
N ALA A 94 7.05 -16.01 -5.90
CA ALA A 94 6.67 -15.53 -4.58
C ALA A 94 7.27 -14.15 -4.24
N THR A 95 8.31 -13.73 -4.95
CA THR A 95 9.03 -12.46 -4.76
C THR A 95 8.49 -11.31 -5.62
N ASP A 96 7.64 -11.60 -6.62
CA ASP A 96 7.05 -10.57 -7.48
C ASP A 96 5.94 -9.80 -6.73
N LEU A 97 6.18 -8.53 -6.47
CA LEU A 97 5.22 -7.61 -5.83
C LEU A 97 4.22 -7.00 -6.83
N GLY A 98 4.50 -7.10 -8.14
CA GLY A 98 3.63 -6.59 -9.21
C GLY A 98 2.55 -7.61 -9.61
N ARG A 99 1.26 -7.23 -9.65
CA ARG A 99 0.16 -8.14 -10.03
C ARG A 99 -0.33 -7.96 -11.46
N PHE A 100 -0.45 -6.74 -11.93
CA PHE A 100 -1.23 -6.41 -13.13
C PHE A 100 -0.39 -5.99 -14.34
N GLY A 101 0.94 -5.85 -14.21
CA GLY A 101 1.80 -5.32 -15.29
C GLY A 101 1.44 -3.88 -15.73
N LEU A 102 0.57 -3.21 -14.95
CA LEU A 102 0.10 -1.85 -15.22
C LEU A 102 0.70 -0.82 -14.24
N GLY A 103 1.22 -1.24 -13.07
CA GLY A 103 1.62 -0.37 -11.97
C GLY A 103 2.51 0.79 -12.40
N LEU A 104 3.63 0.53 -13.09
CA LEU A 104 4.54 1.56 -13.58
C LEU A 104 3.80 2.64 -14.39
N LYS A 105 2.95 2.23 -15.36
CA LYS A 105 2.26 3.14 -16.28
C LYS A 105 1.14 3.90 -15.58
N THR A 106 0.22 3.20 -14.93
CA THR A 106 -0.95 3.82 -14.29
C THR A 106 -0.55 4.71 -13.11
N ALA A 107 0.44 4.29 -12.31
CA ALA A 107 1.01 5.11 -11.27
C ALA A 107 1.63 6.39 -11.84
N SER A 108 2.50 6.28 -12.85
CA SER A 108 3.18 7.44 -13.44
C SER A 108 2.22 8.37 -14.19
N PHE A 109 1.34 7.84 -15.04
CA PHE A 109 0.39 8.67 -15.80
C PHE A 109 -0.60 9.42 -14.91
N SER A 110 -0.92 8.88 -13.74
CA SER A 110 -1.75 9.56 -12.76
C SER A 110 -1.06 10.76 -12.09
N GLN A 111 0.26 10.94 -12.27
CA GLN A 111 1.05 12.00 -11.65
C GLN A 111 1.63 12.98 -12.65
N CYS A 112 2.05 12.52 -13.84
CA CYS A 112 2.79 13.33 -14.81
C CYS A 112 2.32 13.11 -16.25
N ARG A 113 2.73 14.00 -17.14
CA ARG A 113 2.48 13.88 -18.58
C ARG A 113 3.63 13.22 -19.33
N THR A 114 4.82 13.17 -18.71
CA THR A 114 6.00 12.56 -19.35
C THR A 114 6.66 11.60 -18.38
N LEU A 115 6.73 10.34 -18.78
CA LEU A 115 7.37 9.24 -18.05
C LEU A 115 8.57 8.76 -18.86
N THR A 116 9.78 8.96 -18.36
CA THR A 116 11.00 8.37 -18.90
C THR A 116 11.50 7.25 -18.00
N VAL A 117 11.89 6.15 -18.61
CA VAL A 117 12.61 5.05 -17.95
C VAL A 117 13.95 4.92 -18.62
N MET A 118 15.03 5.08 -17.86
CA MET A 118 16.39 4.76 -18.27
C MET A 118 16.91 3.60 -17.42
N SER A 119 17.53 2.62 -18.02
CA SER A 119 18.01 1.44 -17.34
C SER A 119 19.34 0.95 -17.90
N LYS A 120 20.12 0.31 -17.04
CA LYS A 120 21.45 -0.19 -17.35
C LYS A 120 21.61 -1.60 -16.82
N ILE A 121 21.94 -2.53 -17.70
CA ILE A 121 22.39 -3.87 -17.34
C ILE A 121 23.91 -3.84 -17.11
N GLN A 122 24.40 -4.64 -16.19
CA GLN A 122 25.82 -4.74 -15.89
C GLN A 122 26.66 -4.99 -17.17
N GLY A 123 27.64 -4.12 -17.41
CA GLY A 123 28.54 -4.24 -18.54
C GLY A 123 27.98 -3.66 -19.86
N GLN A 124 26.82 -3.04 -19.85
CA GLN A 124 26.20 -2.39 -21.02
C GLN A 124 26.04 -0.89 -20.80
N SER A 125 25.87 -0.16 -21.89
CA SER A 125 25.46 1.26 -21.85
C SER A 125 24.02 1.38 -21.43
N PRO A 126 23.63 2.48 -20.75
CA PRO A 126 22.24 2.74 -20.44
C PRO A 126 21.36 2.89 -21.69
N GLU A 127 20.14 2.35 -21.63
CA GLU A 127 19.10 2.51 -22.64
C GLU A 127 17.90 3.25 -22.03
N PHE A 128 17.13 3.98 -22.82
CA PHE A 128 16.00 4.76 -22.32
C PHE A 128 14.86 4.87 -23.32
N TRP A 129 13.64 4.94 -22.78
CA TRP A 129 12.42 5.17 -23.55
C TRP A 129 11.46 6.05 -22.77
N THR A 130 10.66 6.83 -23.50
CA THR A 130 9.77 7.84 -22.90
C THR A 130 8.35 7.72 -23.44
N TRP A 131 7.39 7.72 -22.54
CA TRP A 131 6.01 8.06 -22.82
C TRP A 131 5.82 9.57 -22.70
N SER A 132 5.45 10.23 -23.81
CA SER A 132 4.90 11.57 -23.82
C SER A 132 3.41 11.49 -24.10
N LEU A 133 2.59 11.84 -23.12
CA LEU A 133 1.13 11.81 -23.29
C LEU A 133 0.66 12.84 -24.31
N ASP A 134 1.41 13.94 -24.48
CA ASP A 134 1.13 14.95 -25.48
C ASP A 134 1.39 14.43 -26.90
N HIS A 135 2.49 13.69 -27.09
CA HIS A 135 2.77 13.02 -28.35
C HIS A 135 1.66 12.01 -28.70
N VAL A 136 1.28 11.17 -27.75
CA VAL A 136 0.20 10.18 -27.96
C VAL A 136 -1.13 10.86 -28.28
N ALA A 137 -1.44 11.98 -27.60
CA ALA A 137 -2.66 12.75 -27.88
C ALA A 137 -2.67 13.34 -29.31
N GLN A 138 -1.49 13.70 -29.86
CA GLN A 138 -1.37 14.25 -31.20
C GLN A 138 -1.47 13.18 -32.30
N CYS A 139 -0.87 12.01 -32.10
CA CYS A 139 -0.78 10.98 -33.15
C CYS A 139 -1.80 9.84 -32.98
N ASP A 140 -2.47 9.73 -31.84
CA ASP A 140 -3.38 8.64 -31.41
C ASP A 140 -2.78 7.24 -31.63
N ARG A 141 -1.47 7.08 -31.37
CA ARG A 141 -0.73 5.83 -31.52
C ARG A 141 -0.04 5.42 -30.23
N TRP A 142 0.05 4.12 -30.00
CA TRP A 142 0.80 3.53 -28.88
C TRP A 142 2.30 3.57 -29.18
N GLU A 143 2.93 4.74 -29.07
CA GLU A 143 4.33 4.97 -29.42
C GLU A 143 5.13 5.52 -28.25
N LEU A 144 6.25 4.88 -27.97
CA LEU A 144 7.32 5.41 -27.14
C LEU A 144 8.24 6.27 -28.00
N ILE A 145 8.78 7.32 -27.44
CA ILE A 145 9.80 8.14 -28.08
C ILE A 145 11.17 7.86 -27.46
N HIS A 146 12.21 7.80 -28.27
CA HIS A 146 13.59 7.68 -27.80
C HIS A 146 14.10 9.07 -27.43
N TRP A 147 13.75 9.52 -26.23
CA TRP A 147 14.06 10.85 -25.72
C TRP A 147 14.39 10.77 -24.23
N LEU A 148 15.39 11.56 -23.80
CA LEU A 148 15.82 11.69 -22.42
C LEU A 148 15.79 13.17 -22.03
N PRO A 149 15.29 13.54 -20.83
CA PRO A 149 15.42 14.90 -20.33
C PRO A 149 16.89 15.31 -20.20
N GLU A 150 17.20 16.55 -20.52
CA GLU A 150 18.55 17.12 -20.42
C GLU A 150 19.09 17.02 -18.99
N GLY A 151 20.35 16.61 -18.86
CA GLY A 151 21.09 16.49 -17.60
C GLY A 151 20.89 15.15 -16.87
N PHE A 152 20.27 14.16 -17.53
CA PHE A 152 20.08 12.82 -16.96
C PHE A 152 20.97 11.75 -17.63
N GLU A 153 21.84 12.13 -18.54
CA GLU A 153 22.67 11.23 -19.34
C GLU A 153 23.61 10.36 -18.50
N HIS A 154 24.02 10.87 -17.34
CA HIS A 154 25.02 10.26 -16.45
C HIS A 154 24.45 9.70 -15.13
N GLU A 155 23.14 9.66 -14.98
CA GLU A 155 22.49 9.27 -13.71
C GLU A 155 22.73 7.80 -13.29
N LEU A 156 23.17 6.94 -14.20
CA LEU A 156 23.50 5.53 -13.92
C LEU A 156 25.00 5.21 -14.05
N ASP A 157 25.88 6.19 -14.21
CA ASP A 157 27.32 5.94 -14.45
C ASP A 157 28.01 5.37 -13.22
N ASP A 158 27.60 5.75 -12.02
CA ASP A 158 28.13 5.29 -10.74
C ASP A 158 27.59 3.90 -10.32
N LEU A 159 26.62 3.32 -11.05
CA LEU A 159 26.05 2.00 -10.78
C LEU A 159 26.57 0.95 -11.76
N ALA A 160 26.74 -0.28 -11.28
CA ALA A 160 27.01 -1.43 -12.13
C ALA A 160 25.80 -1.80 -13.00
N SER A 161 24.61 -1.75 -12.41
CA SER A 161 23.29 -1.91 -13.02
C SER A 161 22.26 -1.10 -12.25
N GLY A 162 21.11 -0.85 -12.84
CA GLY A 162 20.03 -0.15 -12.15
C GLY A 162 19.03 0.49 -13.11
N THR A 163 18.03 1.13 -12.52
CA THR A 163 16.97 1.81 -13.27
C THR A 163 16.68 3.17 -12.64
N ILE A 164 16.37 4.15 -13.47
CA ILE A 164 15.82 5.42 -13.03
C ILE A 164 14.50 5.70 -13.76
N VAL A 165 13.46 5.96 -12.98
CA VAL A 165 12.16 6.44 -13.44
C VAL A 165 12.12 7.95 -13.24
N ILE A 166 11.85 8.71 -14.31
CA ILE A 166 11.84 10.15 -14.30
C ILE A 166 10.45 10.65 -14.69
N TRP A 167 9.83 11.43 -13.83
CA TRP A 167 8.57 12.11 -14.08
C TRP A 167 8.84 13.59 -14.34
N THR A 168 8.50 14.06 -15.54
CA THR A 168 8.48 15.48 -15.88
C THR A 168 7.06 15.93 -16.21
N ASN A 169 6.80 17.24 -16.17
CA ASN A 169 5.45 17.79 -16.29
C ASN A 169 4.45 17.15 -15.32
N PRO A 170 4.67 17.25 -13.98
CA PRO A 170 3.83 16.60 -12.96
C PRO A 170 2.52 17.37 -12.74
N ASP A 171 1.70 17.47 -13.76
CA ASP A 171 0.49 18.31 -13.87
C ASP A 171 -0.62 17.96 -12.86
N ARG A 172 -0.59 16.75 -12.29
CA ARG A 172 -1.51 16.33 -11.23
C ARG A 172 -1.01 16.70 -9.83
N ILE A 173 0.27 17.02 -9.71
CA ILE A 173 0.90 17.42 -8.44
C ILE A 173 1.00 18.95 -8.37
N ILE A 174 1.39 19.57 -9.50
CA ILE A 174 1.62 21.01 -9.63
C ILE A 174 0.97 21.48 -10.94
N PRO A 175 0.12 22.51 -10.92
CA PRO A 175 -0.39 23.10 -12.15
C PRO A 175 0.76 23.55 -13.07
N ALA A 176 0.68 23.23 -14.36
CA ALA A 176 1.73 23.52 -15.35
C ALA A 176 2.11 25.02 -15.45
N THR A 177 1.16 25.91 -15.13
CA THR A 177 1.38 27.37 -15.13
C THR A 177 2.09 27.90 -13.87
N THR A 178 2.44 27.02 -12.91
CA THR A 178 3.08 27.43 -11.65
C THR A 178 4.52 27.88 -11.90
N LYS A 179 4.84 29.10 -11.50
CA LYS A 179 6.20 29.65 -11.57
C LYS A 179 7.10 29.09 -10.46
N ALA A 180 8.39 28.98 -10.73
CA ALA A 180 9.37 28.45 -9.78
C ALA A 180 9.47 29.29 -8.48
N GLU A 181 9.22 30.59 -8.56
CA GLU A 181 9.27 31.56 -7.45
C GLU A 181 8.01 31.51 -6.56
N ASN A 182 7.03 30.64 -6.86
CA ASN A 182 5.81 30.51 -6.05
C ASN A 182 6.10 29.71 -4.76
N ASP A 183 6.47 30.40 -3.69
CA ASP A 183 6.82 29.78 -2.39
C ASP A 183 5.66 28.98 -1.79
N ASN A 184 4.41 29.41 -1.96
CA ASN A 184 3.25 28.67 -1.44
C ASN A 184 3.09 27.32 -2.16
N ALA A 185 3.24 27.30 -3.48
CA ALA A 185 3.21 26.07 -4.27
C ALA A 185 4.40 25.17 -3.92
N LYS A 186 5.61 25.73 -3.74
CA LYS A 186 6.81 25.01 -3.31
C LYS A 186 6.61 24.36 -1.93
N ARG A 187 6.01 25.07 -0.99
CA ARG A 187 5.68 24.53 0.35
C ARG A 187 4.69 23.36 0.24
N LYS A 188 3.58 23.53 -0.51
CA LYS A 188 2.59 22.45 -0.72
C LYS A 188 3.21 21.21 -1.39
N PHE A 189 4.10 21.42 -2.35
CA PHE A 189 4.85 20.35 -2.98
C PHE A 189 5.72 19.60 -1.96
N SER A 190 6.47 20.34 -1.12
CA SER A 190 7.27 19.72 -0.07
C SER A 190 6.43 18.94 0.93
N GLU A 191 5.30 19.48 1.39
CA GLU A 191 4.36 18.81 2.29
C GLU A 191 3.78 17.51 1.66
N ALA A 192 3.49 17.53 0.35
CA ALA A 192 3.05 16.33 -0.36
C ALA A 192 4.13 15.23 -0.33
N PHE A 193 5.39 15.60 -0.57
CA PHE A 193 6.50 14.67 -0.51
C PHE A 193 6.86 14.22 0.90
N ASP A 194 6.62 15.01 1.94
CA ASP A 194 6.73 14.56 3.33
C ASP A 194 5.70 13.48 3.67
N ARG A 195 4.50 13.54 3.09
CA ARG A 195 3.52 12.45 3.18
C ARG A 195 4.00 11.19 2.45
N VAL A 196 4.59 11.33 1.25
CA VAL A 196 5.21 10.21 0.54
C VAL A 196 6.26 9.53 1.41
N LYS A 197 7.21 10.30 1.96
CA LYS A 197 8.26 9.77 2.86
C LYS A 197 7.67 8.94 4.00
N LYS A 198 6.67 9.48 4.70
CA LYS A 198 6.00 8.79 5.81
C LYS A 198 5.26 7.53 5.34
N HIS A 199 4.62 7.59 4.16
CA HIS A 199 3.93 6.45 3.58
C HIS A 199 4.91 5.32 3.25
N LEU A 200 6.06 5.61 2.63
CA LEU A 200 7.11 4.64 2.34
C LEU A 200 7.70 4.02 3.61
N SER A 201 7.97 4.86 4.61
CA SER A 201 8.43 4.44 5.95
C SER A 201 7.51 3.38 6.58
N MET A 202 6.20 3.55 6.41
CA MET A 202 5.17 2.61 6.88
C MET A 202 5.04 1.39 5.96
N THR A 203 4.93 1.62 4.66
CA THR A 203 4.61 0.58 3.67
C THR A 203 5.72 -0.47 3.59
N PHE A 204 6.96 -0.03 3.65
CA PHE A 204 8.14 -0.87 3.50
C PHE A 204 8.89 -1.12 4.82
N HIS A 205 8.27 -0.85 5.98
CA HIS A 205 8.97 -0.92 7.27
C HIS A 205 9.66 -2.27 7.51
N ARG A 206 9.09 -3.40 7.07
CA ARG A 206 9.72 -4.72 7.24
C ARG A 206 11.01 -4.85 6.44
N PHE A 207 11.01 -4.38 5.18
CA PHE A 207 12.22 -4.36 4.34
C PHE A 207 13.30 -3.47 4.94
N LEU A 208 12.90 -2.29 5.45
CA LEU A 208 13.81 -1.33 6.09
C LEU A 208 14.36 -1.88 7.43
N GLU A 209 13.52 -2.50 8.26
CA GLU A 209 13.92 -3.12 9.53
C GLU A 209 14.88 -4.31 9.30
N ALA A 210 14.61 -5.13 8.28
CA ALA A 210 15.48 -6.25 7.87
C ALA A 210 16.74 -5.80 7.14
N LYS A 211 16.87 -4.50 6.81
CA LYS A 211 17.93 -3.94 5.97
C LYS A 211 18.12 -4.69 4.64
N SER A 212 17.02 -5.22 4.11
CA SER A 212 17.01 -5.90 2.81
C SER A 212 16.98 -4.90 1.65
N VAL A 213 16.43 -3.70 1.90
CA VAL A 213 16.48 -2.53 1.03
C VAL A 213 16.67 -1.27 1.87
N ALA A 214 17.41 -0.29 1.38
CA ALA A 214 17.51 1.06 1.91
C ALA A 214 16.80 2.04 0.96
N ILE A 215 15.93 2.89 1.50
CA ILE A 215 15.28 3.96 0.74
C ILE A 215 15.90 5.29 1.15
N HIS A 216 16.49 5.99 0.19
CA HIS A 216 17.18 7.25 0.42
C HIS A 216 16.30 8.44 0.00
N TRP A 217 16.24 9.44 0.85
CA TRP A 217 15.46 10.64 0.68
C TRP A 217 16.31 11.88 0.93
N GLY A 218 16.64 12.61 -0.14
CA GLY A 218 17.49 13.79 -0.02
C GLY A 218 18.86 13.50 0.65
N GLY A 219 19.47 12.36 0.32
CA GLY A 219 20.78 11.94 0.83
C GLY A 219 20.76 11.20 2.18
N HIS A 220 19.60 10.99 2.80
CA HIS A 220 19.47 10.28 4.07
C HIS A 220 18.56 9.05 3.91
N GLU A 221 18.88 7.95 4.59
CA GLU A 221 17.97 6.81 4.67
C GLU A 221 16.71 7.17 5.45
N ILE A 222 15.56 6.62 5.04
CA ILE A 222 14.32 6.76 5.79
C ILE A 222 14.24 5.68 6.87
N ASP A 223 13.87 6.10 8.08
CA ASP A 223 13.64 5.16 9.19
C ASP A 223 12.33 4.39 9.00
N PRO A 224 12.28 3.09 9.36
CA PRO A 224 11.04 2.33 9.37
C PRO A 224 10.06 2.84 10.41
N TRP A 225 8.77 2.96 10.04
CA TRP A 225 7.69 3.18 10.98
C TRP A 225 6.87 1.89 11.15
N ASN A 226 7.14 1.16 12.22
CA ASN A 226 6.43 -0.08 12.52
C ASN A 226 5.17 0.22 13.33
N PRO A 227 3.97 -0.08 12.81
CA PRO A 227 2.70 0.25 13.47
C PRO A 227 2.47 -0.50 14.79
N PHE A 228 3.21 -1.58 15.04
CA PHE A 228 3.06 -2.41 16.24
C PHE A 228 3.96 -1.98 17.39
N CYS A 229 4.80 -0.97 17.20
CA CYS A 229 5.69 -0.41 18.22
C CYS A 229 6.50 -1.47 18.99
N PRO A 230 7.26 -2.36 18.31
CA PRO A 230 7.91 -3.51 18.96
C PRO A 230 8.96 -3.13 20.02
N LYS A 231 9.45 -1.88 19.98
CA LYS A 231 10.40 -1.35 20.97
C LYS A 231 9.75 -0.94 22.29
N GLU A 232 8.43 -0.82 22.34
CA GLU A 232 7.68 -0.43 23.53
C GLU A 232 7.35 -1.66 24.39
N SER A 233 7.94 -1.73 25.58
CA SER A 233 7.83 -2.90 26.49
C SER A 233 6.42 -3.16 27.02
N LYS A 234 5.54 -2.17 26.97
CA LYS A 234 4.16 -2.25 27.46
C LYS A 234 3.14 -2.60 26.36
N VAL A 235 3.57 -2.90 25.14
CA VAL A 235 2.68 -3.42 24.10
C VAL A 235 2.20 -4.80 24.51
N GLN A 236 0.88 -4.99 24.50
CA GLN A 236 0.29 -6.30 24.71
C GLN A 236 0.22 -7.04 23.39
N ILE A 237 0.86 -8.19 23.31
CA ILE A 237 0.93 -9.02 22.10
C ILE A 237 0.08 -10.27 22.32
N MET A 238 -0.86 -10.51 21.42
CA MET A 238 -1.69 -11.70 21.43
C MET A 238 -0.98 -12.87 20.74
N PRO A 239 -1.31 -14.11 21.08
CA PRO A 239 -0.83 -15.28 20.36
C PRO A 239 -1.17 -15.16 18.87
N SER A 240 -0.25 -15.62 18.03
CA SER A 240 -0.51 -15.73 16.59
C SER A 240 -1.50 -16.85 16.32
N GLU A 241 -2.46 -16.60 15.45
CA GLU A 241 -3.47 -17.58 15.05
C GLU A 241 -3.38 -17.81 13.55
N GLN A 242 -3.59 -19.07 13.13
CA GLN A 242 -3.70 -19.43 11.73
C GLN A 242 -5.18 -19.50 11.33
N ILE A 243 -5.50 -18.89 10.18
CA ILE A 243 -6.80 -18.98 9.53
C ILE A 243 -6.62 -19.74 8.23
N GLY A 244 -7.27 -20.90 8.13
CA GLY A 244 -6.99 -21.83 7.04
C GLY A 244 -5.54 -22.34 7.10
N GLU A 245 -4.99 -22.67 5.93
CA GLU A 245 -3.65 -23.26 5.86
C GLU A 245 -2.53 -22.22 5.82
N GLN A 246 -2.82 -20.96 5.47
CA GLN A 246 -1.77 -20.02 5.06
C GLN A 246 -1.88 -18.59 5.63
N VAL A 247 -3.05 -18.16 6.12
CA VAL A 247 -3.23 -16.80 6.63
C VAL A 247 -2.91 -16.76 8.12
N THR A 248 -2.01 -15.85 8.53
CA THR A 248 -1.72 -15.65 9.97
C THR A 248 -2.26 -14.32 10.45
N VAL A 249 -2.86 -14.33 11.64
CA VAL A 249 -3.40 -13.14 12.30
C VAL A 249 -2.76 -12.98 13.66
N LYS A 250 -2.36 -11.74 13.99
CA LYS A 250 -1.77 -11.41 15.29
C LYS A 250 -2.27 -10.07 15.78
N GLY A 251 -2.79 -10.05 17.01
CA GLY A 251 -3.30 -8.84 17.65
C GLY A 251 -2.26 -8.13 18.49
N TYR A 252 -2.35 -6.79 18.53
CA TYR A 252 -1.51 -5.92 19.35
C TYR A 252 -2.39 -4.84 19.98
N ILE A 253 -2.13 -4.52 21.24
CA ILE A 253 -2.71 -3.37 21.92
C ILE A 253 -1.56 -2.48 22.35
N LEU A 254 -1.50 -1.27 21.77
CA LEU A 254 -0.49 -0.29 22.12
C LEU A 254 -0.70 0.25 23.55
N PRO A 255 0.35 0.70 24.23
CA PRO A 255 0.22 1.25 25.58
C PRO A 255 -0.62 2.54 25.59
N HIS A 256 -1.23 2.82 26.74
CA HIS A 256 -1.79 4.14 26.99
C HIS A 256 -0.66 5.20 27.03
N LYS A 257 -0.97 6.47 26.71
CA LYS A 257 -0.01 7.58 26.64
C LYS A 257 1.04 7.56 27.78
N ASN A 258 0.60 7.42 29.01
CA ASN A 258 1.45 7.46 30.19
C ASN A 258 2.36 6.22 30.38
N ASN A 259 2.21 5.22 29.54
CA ASN A 259 2.93 3.94 29.59
C ASN A 259 3.90 3.76 28.43
N PHE A 260 4.02 4.75 27.53
CA PHE A 260 5.09 4.80 26.56
C PHE A 260 6.43 5.14 27.21
N SER A 261 7.51 4.69 26.60
CA SER A 261 8.87 4.95 27.10
C SER A 261 9.21 6.45 27.14
N SER A 262 8.62 7.25 26.27
CA SER A 262 8.75 8.70 26.20
C SER A 262 7.58 9.37 25.48
N GLU A 263 7.41 10.68 25.65
CA GLU A 263 6.45 11.49 24.87
C GLU A 263 6.78 11.44 23.37
N THR A 264 8.07 11.40 23.01
CA THR A 264 8.51 11.26 21.61
C THR A 264 8.06 9.93 21.02
N ALA A 265 8.22 8.83 21.75
CA ALA A 265 7.78 7.51 21.34
C ALA A 265 6.24 7.46 21.15
N TYR A 266 5.49 8.10 22.05
CA TYR A 266 4.05 8.23 21.91
C TYR A 266 3.66 8.98 20.64
N ARG A 267 4.28 10.15 20.37
CA ARG A 267 4.02 10.92 19.15
C ARG A 267 4.41 10.18 17.88
N GLN A 268 5.51 9.44 17.91
CA GLN A 268 5.91 8.58 16.79
C GLN A 268 4.88 7.47 16.53
N ALA A 269 4.31 6.87 17.58
CA ALA A 269 3.32 5.84 17.48
C ALA A 269 1.96 6.31 16.91
N GLU A 270 1.67 7.62 16.98
CA GLU A 270 0.49 8.24 16.35
C GLU A 270 0.44 8.01 14.83
N GLY A 271 1.63 7.92 14.20
CA GLY A 271 1.73 7.79 12.74
C GLY A 271 1.30 9.05 11.98
N ILE A 272 0.94 8.88 10.70
CA ILE A 272 0.72 10.00 9.78
C ILE A 272 -0.55 10.81 10.12
N PHE A 273 -1.60 10.13 10.58
CA PHE A 273 -2.95 10.68 10.75
C PHE A 273 -3.51 10.50 12.17
N GLY A 274 -2.65 10.19 13.14
CA GLY A 274 -3.02 9.97 14.54
C GLY A 274 -3.56 8.56 14.82
N PHE A 275 -3.67 8.22 16.10
CA PHE A 275 -4.08 6.88 16.56
C PHE A 275 -5.43 6.43 16.00
N SER A 276 -6.42 7.33 15.92
CA SER A 276 -7.76 7.00 15.42
C SER A 276 -7.76 6.60 13.95
N ALA A 277 -6.86 7.15 13.13
CA ALA A 277 -6.71 6.76 11.73
C ALA A 277 -6.03 5.39 11.58
N HIS A 278 -5.15 5.06 12.52
CA HIS A 278 -4.30 3.87 12.46
C HIS A 278 -4.85 2.66 13.24
N GLN A 279 -6.10 2.69 13.71
CA GLN A 279 -6.73 1.53 14.36
C GLN A 279 -7.19 0.49 13.35
N GLY A 280 -7.15 -0.81 13.72
CA GLY A 280 -7.70 -1.89 12.91
C GLY A 280 -6.66 -2.79 12.25
N PHE A 281 -7.00 -3.30 11.07
CA PHE A 281 -6.20 -4.28 10.36
C PHE A 281 -5.04 -3.65 9.61
N TYR A 282 -3.93 -4.40 9.61
CA TYR A 282 -2.73 -4.17 8.82
C TYR A 282 -2.48 -5.42 7.99
N VAL A 283 -2.78 -5.32 6.69
CA VAL A 283 -2.74 -6.46 5.77
C VAL A 283 -1.43 -6.44 5.01
N TYR A 284 -0.67 -7.53 5.10
CA TYR A 284 0.60 -7.74 4.44
C TYR A 284 0.51 -8.83 3.38
N ARG A 285 1.20 -8.62 2.28
CA ARG A 285 1.50 -9.64 1.29
C ARG A 285 3.02 -9.80 1.23
N GLY A 286 3.52 -10.93 1.69
CA GLY A 286 4.94 -11.03 2.03
C GLY A 286 5.30 -9.98 3.08
N ASP A 287 6.33 -9.18 2.81
CA ASP A 287 6.76 -8.10 3.70
C ASP A 287 6.21 -6.72 3.31
N ARG A 288 5.42 -6.63 2.25
CA ARG A 288 4.80 -5.40 1.77
C ARG A 288 3.46 -5.15 2.47
N LEU A 289 3.33 -4.01 3.14
CA LEU A 289 2.05 -3.57 3.73
C LEU A 289 1.11 -3.07 2.62
N LEU A 290 -0.03 -3.73 2.44
CA LEU A 290 -1.05 -3.37 1.45
C LEU A 290 -2.07 -2.38 2.02
N LEU A 291 -2.50 -2.61 3.26
CA LEU A 291 -3.54 -1.81 3.91
C LEU A 291 -3.14 -1.54 5.35
N ALA A 292 -3.32 -0.30 5.78
CA ALA A 292 -2.93 0.18 7.10
C ALA A 292 -4.10 0.81 7.85
N GLY A 293 -4.44 0.28 9.00
CA GLY A 293 -5.37 0.89 9.93
C GLY A 293 -6.79 1.01 9.38
N ASP A 294 -7.34 -0.07 8.83
CA ASP A 294 -8.71 -0.13 8.33
C ASP A 294 -9.48 -1.30 8.97
N TRP A 295 -10.78 -1.12 9.15
CA TRP A 295 -11.65 -2.17 9.66
C TRP A 295 -12.35 -2.97 8.56
N LEU A 296 -12.00 -2.79 7.29
CA LEU A 296 -12.55 -3.49 6.12
C LEU A 296 -14.09 -3.39 6.00
N GLY A 297 -14.68 -2.31 6.50
CA GLY A 297 -16.12 -2.15 6.56
C GLY A 297 -16.84 -2.94 7.66
N LEU A 298 -16.12 -3.78 8.42
CA LEU A 298 -16.70 -4.61 9.49
C LEU A 298 -17.05 -3.79 10.74
N PHE A 299 -16.27 -2.74 11.02
CA PHE A 299 -16.47 -1.88 12.18
C PHE A 299 -16.28 -0.42 11.83
N ARG A 300 -16.86 0.47 12.63
CA ARG A 300 -16.56 1.89 12.59
C ARG A 300 -15.30 2.19 13.42
N LYS A 301 -14.56 3.22 13.01
CA LYS A 301 -13.44 3.72 13.82
C LYS A 301 -13.98 4.43 15.04
N GLU A 302 -13.57 3.98 16.25
CA GLU A 302 -13.98 4.54 17.53
C GLU A 302 -12.76 4.84 18.39
N GLU A 303 -12.89 5.82 19.28
CA GLU A 303 -11.84 6.23 20.21
C GLU A 303 -11.41 5.08 21.13
N ALA A 304 -12.36 4.20 21.51
CA ALA A 304 -12.11 3.04 22.33
C ALA A 304 -11.11 2.05 21.72
N TYR A 305 -11.02 2.00 20.40
CA TYR A 305 -10.17 1.04 19.66
C TYR A 305 -8.92 1.66 19.07
N LYS A 306 -8.64 2.94 19.34
CA LYS A 306 -7.52 3.68 18.74
C LYS A 306 -6.14 3.04 18.92
N LEU A 307 -5.96 2.25 19.96
CA LEU A 307 -4.70 1.56 20.28
C LEU A 307 -4.63 0.13 19.74
N VAL A 308 -5.71 -0.36 19.12
CA VAL A 308 -5.77 -1.73 18.57
C VAL A 308 -5.13 -1.78 17.19
N ARG A 309 -4.24 -2.74 17.00
CA ARG A 309 -3.59 -3.07 15.71
C ARG A 309 -3.71 -4.57 15.48
N ILE A 310 -4.15 -4.97 14.29
CA ILE A 310 -4.30 -6.38 13.95
C ILE A 310 -3.53 -6.66 12.67
N GLN A 311 -2.47 -7.43 12.78
CA GLN A 311 -1.63 -7.86 11.68
C GLN A 311 -2.27 -9.05 10.98
N ILE A 312 -2.37 -9.01 9.66
CA ILE A 312 -2.80 -10.11 8.80
C ILE A 312 -1.72 -10.33 7.76
N ASN A 313 -1.16 -11.52 7.68
CA ASN A 313 -0.22 -11.90 6.64
C ASN A 313 -0.91 -12.81 5.64
N LEU A 314 -0.91 -12.40 4.39
CA LEU A 314 -1.45 -13.13 3.25
C LEU A 314 -0.29 -13.73 2.44
N PRO A 315 -0.33 -15.01 2.08
CA PRO A 315 0.56 -15.56 1.07
C PRO A 315 0.11 -15.14 -0.33
N ASN A 316 1.02 -15.19 -1.30
CA ASN A 316 0.72 -14.82 -2.68
C ASN A 316 -0.37 -15.70 -3.33
N SER A 317 -0.57 -16.93 -2.81
CA SER A 317 -1.55 -17.89 -3.33
C SER A 317 -3.01 -17.50 -3.10
N VAL A 318 -3.31 -16.57 -2.18
CA VAL A 318 -4.69 -16.14 -1.86
C VAL A 318 -5.08 -14.80 -2.49
N ASP A 319 -4.26 -14.27 -3.38
CA ASP A 319 -4.50 -12.98 -4.05
C ASP A 319 -5.82 -12.91 -4.82
N SER A 320 -6.26 -14.04 -5.42
CA SER A 320 -7.52 -14.14 -6.16
C SER A 320 -8.74 -14.00 -5.26
N ASP A 321 -8.64 -14.50 -4.02
CA ASP A 321 -9.77 -14.60 -3.10
C ASP A 321 -10.00 -13.27 -2.34
N TRP A 322 -8.94 -12.48 -2.16
CA TRP A 322 -8.96 -11.22 -1.40
C TRP A 322 -9.21 -9.96 -2.24
N GLN A 323 -9.62 -10.05 -3.50
CA GLN A 323 -9.94 -8.92 -4.38
C GLN A 323 -9.08 -7.66 -4.13
N ILE A 324 -7.75 -7.86 -4.13
CA ILE A 324 -6.79 -6.76 -3.91
C ILE A 324 -6.88 -5.79 -5.10
N ASP A 325 -7.22 -4.52 -4.83
CA ASP A 325 -7.30 -3.45 -5.84
C ASP A 325 -5.94 -3.25 -6.56
N ILE A 326 -6.00 -2.84 -7.82
CA ILE A 326 -4.83 -2.49 -8.65
C ILE A 326 -3.90 -1.51 -7.94
N ARG A 327 -4.47 -0.55 -7.19
CA ARG A 327 -3.74 0.46 -6.39
C ARG A 327 -3.18 -0.08 -5.08
N LYS A 328 -3.41 -1.36 -4.75
CA LYS A 328 -3.03 -1.95 -3.45
C LYS A 328 -3.53 -1.13 -2.23
N ALA A 329 -4.58 -0.32 -2.44
CA ALA A 329 -5.14 0.59 -1.45
C ALA A 329 -6.42 0.07 -0.81
N LYS A 330 -6.99 -1.01 -1.34
CA LYS A 330 -8.17 -1.69 -0.81
C LYS A 330 -7.98 -3.20 -0.94
N ALA A 331 -8.37 -3.92 0.10
CA ALA A 331 -8.56 -5.35 0.09
C ALA A 331 -10.00 -5.61 0.53
N ALA A 332 -10.75 -6.41 -0.21
CA ALA A 332 -12.08 -6.85 0.19
C ALA A 332 -12.04 -8.35 0.47
N PRO A 333 -12.66 -8.83 1.55
CA PRO A 333 -12.80 -10.25 1.80
C PRO A 333 -13.64 -10.90 0.68
N PRO A 334 -13.54 -12.21 0.47
CA PRO A 334 -14.32 -12.94 -0.54
C PRO A 334 -15.82 -12.67 -0.43
N SER A 335 -16.52 -12.48 -1.56
CA SER A 335 -17.94 -12.09 -1.64
C SER A 335 -18.91 -13.14 -1.06
N ASP A 336 -18.47 -14.36 -0.83
CA ASP A 336 -19.30 -15.43 -0.23
C ASP A 336 -19.56 -15.21 1.27
N ALA A 337 -18.88 -14.25 1.89
CA ALA A 337 -19.14 -13.82 3.26
C ALA A 337 -20.40 -12.94 3.37
N ASP A 338 -20.93 -12.42 2.25
CA ASP A 338 -21.97 -11.37 2.25
C ASP A 338 -23.41 -11.90 2.29
N SER A 339 -23.66 -13.18 2.01
CA SER A 339 -25.03 -13.73 1.97
C SER A 339 -25.62 -14.11 3.33
N SER A 340 -24.85 -14.06 4.40
CA SER A 340 -25.32 -14.36 5.79
C SER A 340 -25.32 -13.14 6.72
N LEU A 341 -24.98 -11.96 6.23
CA LEU A 341 -24.95 -10.71 6.98
C LEU A 341 -26.17 -9.84 6.62
N ASN A 342 -27.36 -10.27 7.01
CA ASN A 342 -28.45 -9.29 7.18
C ASN A 342 -28.05 -8.37 8.35
N PRO A 343 -28.03 -7.03 8.18
CA PRO A 343 -27.85 -6.14 9.32
C PRO A 343 -29.02 -6.40 10.28
N MET A 344 -28.73 -6.86 11.49
CA MET A 344 -29.74 -6.82 12.55
C MET A 344 -30.16 -5.35 12.72
N PRO A 345 -31.49 -5.08 12.83
CA PRO A 345 -31.95 -3.73 13.06
C PRO A 345 -31.29 -3.19 14.34
N ASP A 346 -30.91 -1.92 14.29
CA ASP A 346 -30.34 -1.16 15.40
C ASP A 346 -31.18 -1.43 16.68
N ARG A 347 -30.66 -2.25 17.56
CA ARG A 347 -31.23 -2.27 18.93
C ARG A 347 -30.79 -0.98 19.60
N PRO A 348 -31.71 -0.19 20.14
CA PRO A 348 -31.35 0.98 20.92
C PRO A 348 -30.43 0.52 22.06
N ALA A 349 -29.32 1.19 22.22
CA ALA A 349 -28.37 0.96 23.30
C ALA A 349 -29.12 1.07 24.64
N THR A 350 -29.44 -0.04 25.26
CA THR A 350 -29.85 -0.06 26.65
C THR A 350 -28.61 0.32 27.46
N LYS A 351 -28.61 1.52 28.00
CA LYS A 351 -27.61 1.98 28.96
C LYS A 351 -27.60 0.98 30.13
N ASP A 352 -26.54 0.19 30.23
CA ASP A 352 -26.25 -0.58 31.43
C ASP A 352 -25.87 0.45 32.51
N PRO A 353 -26.65 0.57 33.62
CA PRO A 353 -26.44 1.60 34.63
C PRO A 353 -25.13 1.43 35.42
N ARG A 354 -24.28 0.45 35.06
CA ARG A 354 -22.98 0.18 35.67
C ARG A 354 -21.80 0.92 35.00
N PHE A 355 -22.08 1.64 33.94
CA PHE A 355 -21.07 2.50 33.27
C PHE A 355 -21.55 3.95 33.30
N THR A 356 -21.39 4.62 34.44
CA THR A 356 -21.46 6.09 34.49
C THR A 356 -20.12 6.66 34.07
N ASP A 357 -20.14 7.52 33.05
CA ASP A 357 -19.07 8.43 32.71
C ASP A 357 -18.73 9.29 33.95
N THR A 358 -17.61 9.03 34.56
CA THR A 358 -16.92 10.01 35.40
C THR A 358 -15.43 9.87 35.19
N ALA A 359 -14.93 10.60 34.21
CA ALA A 359 -13.54 11.03 34.21
C ALA A 359 -13.44 12.31 35.04
N ASP A 360 -13.53 12.18 36.36
CA ASP A 360 -13.13 13.25 37.27
C ASP A 360 -11.67 13.06 37.63
N VAL A 361 -10.88 14.06 37.21
CA VAL A 361 -9.51 14.24 37.63
C VAL A 361 -9.52 14.79 39.06
N SER A 362 -9.33 13.93 40.04
CA SER A 362 -8.90 14.34 41.35
C SER A 362 -7.66 13.58 41.81
N SER A 363 -6.62 14.34 42.07
CA SER A 363 -5.38 13.93 42.73
C SER A 363 -5.68 13.23 44.06
N GLY A 364 -5.26 12.00 44.22
CA GLY A 364 -5.36 11.24 45.45
C GLY A 364 -4.42 10.05 45.46
N SER A 365 -3.36 10.15 46.24
CA SER A 365 -2.42 9.09 46.56
C SER A 365 -3.12 7.97 47.33
N GLY A 366 -3.10 6.73 46.76
CA GLY A 366 -3.53 5.53 47.46
C GLY A 366 -3.21 4.26 46.65
N PRO A 367 -2.77 3.17 47.29
CA PRO A 367 -2.24 2.00 46.62
C PRO A 367 -3.34 1.10 46.05
N GLY A 368 -3.15 0.63 44.86
CA GLY A 368 -3.77 -0.57 44.33
C GLY A 368 -5.19 -0.44 43.78
N ARG A 369 -5.33 0.16 42.59
CA ARG A 369 -6.51 -0.12 41.75
C ARG A 369 -6.08 -1.03 40.59
N ASN A 370 -6.58 -2.25 40.66
CA ASN A 370 -6.55 -3.20 39.57
C ASN A 370 -7.29 -2.60 38.35
N PHE A 371 -6.57 -2.10 37.39
CA PHE A 371 -7.13 -1.83 36.06
C PHE A 371 -7.56 -3.18 35.48
N LYS A 372 -8.88 -3.37 35.24
CA LYS A 372 -9.36 -4.48 34.43
C LYS A 372 -8.75 -4.31 33.02
N VAL A 373 -7.69 -5.03 32.76
CA VAL A 373 -7.09 -5.14 31.45
C VAL A 373 -8.11 -5.79 30.53
N PHE A 374 -8.49 -5.11 29.46
CA PHE A 374 -9.29 -5.70 28.39
C PHE A 374 -8.46 -6.83 27.78
N GLY A 375 -8.79 -8.06 28.13
CA GLY A 375 -8.14 -9.24 27.57
C GLY A 375 -8.98 -9.84 26.45
N TRP A 376 -8.33 -10.38 25.45
CA TRP A 376 -8.97 -11.25 24.48
C TRP A 376 -9.47 -12.50 25.17
N LYS A 377 -10.74 -12.85 24.97
CA LYS A 377 -11.27 -14.14 25.39
C LYS A 377 -11.37 -15.07 24.17
N ARG A 378 -10.71 -16.21 24.28
CA ARG A 378 -10.80 -17.28 23.29
C ARG A 378 -12.00 -18.17 23.63
N LYS A 379 -12.88 -18.40 22.66
CA LYS A 379 -13.91 -19.44 22.77
C LYS A 379 -13.85 -20.28 21.49
N ARG A 380 -13.50 -21.56 21.61
CA ARG A 380 -13.68 -22.52 20.53
C ARG A 380 -15.15 -22.89 20.45
N THR A 381 -15.76 -22.75 19.30
CA THR A 381 -17.04 -23.34 18.95
C THR A 381 -16.77 -24.52 18.01
N THR A 382 -17.71 -25.47 17.94
CA THR A 382 -17.57 -26.69 17.14
C THR A 382 -17.24 -26.42 15.65
N ASN A 383 -17.52 -25.22 15.13
CA ASN A 383 -17.37 -24.84 13.73
C ASN A 383 -16.55 -23.56 13.49
N GLY A 384 -15.80 -23.04 14.47
CA GLY A 384 -15.04 -21.82 14.26
C GLY A 384 -14.34 -21.27 15.50
N LEU A 385 -13.59 -20.19 15.28
CA LEU A 385 -12.85 -19.46 16.29
C LEU A 385 -13.52 -18.10 16.55
N SER A 386 -13.73 -17.77 17.82
CA SER A 386 -14.27 -16.47 18.22
C SER A 386 -13.25 -15.72 19.05
N LEU A 387 -12.92 -14.51 18.63
CA LEU A 387 -12.06 -13.57 19.33
C LEU A 387 -12.90 -12.44 19.90
N SER A 388 -12.72 -12.05 21.14
CA SER A 388 -13.45 -10.93 21.73
C SER A 388 -12.54 -9.97 22.50
N ILE A 389 -12.75 -8.67 22.28
CA ILE A 389 -12.12 -7.58 23.05
C ILE A 389 -13.28 -6.78 23.67
N GLY A 390 -13.42 -6.79 24.98
CA GLY A 390 -14.54 -6.12 25.63
C GLY A 390 -15.88 -6.64 25.11
N ASN A 391 -16.70 -5.76 24.57
CA ASN A 391 -17.99 -6.11 23.95
C ASN A 391 -17.89 -6.46 22.45
N MET A 392 -16.71 -6.34 21.85
CA MET A 392 -16.47 -6.65 20.44
C MET A 392 -16.15 -8.13 20.29
N ARG A 393 -16.90 -8.82 19.48
CA ARG A 393 -16.72 -10.24 19.20
C ARG A 393 -16.43 -10.47 17.73
N LEU A 394 -15.26 -11.02 17.44
CA LEU A 394 -14.84 -11.44 16.11
C LEU A 394 -15.00 -12.95 16.03
N SER A 395 -15.89 -13.44 15.19
CA SER A 395 -16.08 -14.89 15.00
C SER A 395 -15.63 -15.30 13.62
N VAL A 396 -14.73 -16.28 13.54
CA VAL A 396 -14.29 -16.91 12.30
C VAL A 396 -14.98 -18.27 12.23
N ILE A 397 -15.88 -18.45 11.28
CA ILE A 397 -16.63 -19.70 11.09
C ILE A 397 -15.97 -20.48 9.98
N PHE A 398 -15.58 -21.72 10.27
CA PHE A 398 -15.11 -22.69 9.28
C PHE A 398 -16.24 -23.68 8.99
N GLU A 399 -16.75 -23.71 7.78
CA GLU A 399 -17.56 -24.83 7.32
C GLU A 399 -16.66 -25.87 6.68
N SER A 400 -16.76 -27.11 7.18
CA SER A 400 -16.10 -28.27 6.58
C SER A 400 -16.82 -28.63 5.28
N LEU A 401 -16.21 -28.32 4.14
CA LEU A 401 -16.67 -28.76 2.82
C LEU A 401 -15.65 -29.68 2.15
N PRO A 402 -16.11 -30.58 1.26
CA PRO A 402 -15.26 -31.61 0.71
C PRO A 402 -14.15 -31.01 -0.16
N LYS A 403 -12.99 -31.67 -0.15
CA LYS A 403 -11.73 -31.35 -0.80
C LYS A 403 -11.84 -30.67 -2.19
N ARG A 404 -12.17 -29.39 -2.23
CA ARG A 404 -11.88 -28.38 -3.24
C ARG A 404 -12.31 -27.05 -2.70
N THR A 405 -11.31 -26.25 -2.29
CA THR A 405 -11.38 -24.79 -2.08
C THR A 405 -12.56 -24.24 -1.27
N GLN A 406 -12.41 -24.00 0.04
CA GLN A 406 -13.23 -22.96 0.69
C GLN A 406 -12.63 -22.53 2.04
N THR A 407 -12.27 -21.26 2.10
CA THR A 407 -12.02 -20.53 3.36
C THR A 407 -13.13 -19.49 3.46
N ARG A 408 -13.98 -19.58 4.49
CA ARG A 408 -14.96 -18.53 4.84
C ARG A 408 -14.45 -17.73 6.02
N LEU A 409 -14.45 -16.45 5.91
CA LEU A 409 -13.93 -15.49 6.87
C LEU A 409 -15.01 -14.59 7.46
N LEU A 410 -15.02 -14.48 8.77
CA LEU A 410 -15.49 -13.40 9.63
C LEU A 410 -16.99 -13.08 9.67
N THR A 411 -17.66 -13.57 10.69
CA THR A 411 -18.93 -13.00 11.19
C THR A 411 -18.69 -12.31 12.53
N CYS A 412 -19.13 -11.05 12.64
CA CYS A 412 -19.14 -10.31 13.90
C CYS A 412 -20.52 -10.35 14.52
N CYS A 413 -20.61 -10.70 15.79
CA CYS A 413 -21.78 -10.52 16.64
C CYS A 413 -21.44 -9.59 17.81
#